data_589151044938388a8a3c8c5ee2c7fbd3
#
_entry.id   589151044938388a8a3c8c5ee2c7fbd3
#
_cell.length_a   1.000
_cell.length_b   1.000
_cell.length_c   1.000
_cell.angle_alpha   90.00
_cell.angle_beta   90.00
_cell.angle_gamma   90.00
#
_symmetry.space_group_name_H-M   'P 1'
#
loop_
_entity.id
_entity.type
_entity.pdbx_description
1 polymer ?
#
loop_
_entity_poly.entity_id
_entity_poly.type
_entity_poly.pdbx_seq_one_letter_code
_entity_poly.pdbx_strand_id
1 'polypeptide(L)'
;MSEEEKKQPEEDATEEQKPVEEAQEPEETVEAKEEPKKPKKTRKRKAKKKENVIENGDFILIEMTGRTLETDEVFETTDEELAKTEGIHSDDRVYGPRLVVVGETFVLKGLDDRLAGLKLEEAAEVEIPPEEAFGERSPEMVNTVPFRMLRSKGVNPVIGSQVEIDGRVATVRSVGAGRVQLDYNHPRAGRTIIYHVKATQKYVENEDKIKALIGRRFISIDTDLFKIRLLKKKVRIQIPDEIFFGENIQVAKRGVALDIQRYFEDIDEVEYTEVIKRAS
;
A
#
# COMPACT_ATOMS: atom_id res chain seq x y z
N MET A 1 34.55 -65.64 -7.99
CA MET A 1 33.88 -66.70 -7.17
C MET A 1 32.52 -66.11 -6.91
N SER A 2 31.67 -66.46 -7.68
CA SER A 2 30.59 -67.48 -7.73
C SER A 2 29.29 -66.79 -7.32
N GLU A 3 28.37 -66.50 -8.23
CA GLU A 3 27.31 -67.40 -8.77
C GLU A 3 26.23 -67.63 -7.71
N GLU A 4 25.01 -67.60 -7.92
CA GLU A 4 24.05 -67.87 -9.01
C GLU A 4 22.67 -67.50 -8.42
N GLU A 5 21.80 -66.93 -9.11
CA GLU A 5 20.80 -67.39 -10.10
C GLU A 5 19.42 -67.77 -9.52
N LYS A 6 18.40 -67.21 -10.21
CA LYS A 6 17.11 -67.82 -10.64
C LYS A 6 16.00 -67.92 -9.55
N LYS A 7 14.75 -67.70 -9.84
CA LYS A 7 13.90 -67.81 -11.05
C LYS A 7 12.52 -67.23 -10.79
N GLN A 8 11.88 -66.61 -11.76
CA GLN A 8 10.44 -66.61 -12.00
C GLN A 8 9.97 -68.00 -12.46
N PRO A 9 8.66 -68.33 -12.49
CA PRO A 9 7.69 -67.95 -13.52
C PRO A 9 6.26 -67.72 -13.05
N GLU A 10 5.44 -66.89 -13.74
CA GLU A 10 4.45 -67.21 -14.82
C GLU A 10 3.24 -68.06 -14.34
N GLU A 11 2.09 -67.63 -14.62
CA GLU A 11 1.04 -67.60 -15.66
C GLU A 11 -0.28 -67.86 -14.92
N ASP A 12 -1.47 -67.55 -15.30
CA ASP A 12 -2.13 -67.38 -16.57
C ASP A 12 -3.59 -66.90 -16.33
N ALA A 13 -4.08 -66.03 -17.19
CA ALA A 13 -5.32 -65.84 -17.93
C ALA A 13 -6.66 -66.49 -17.45
N THR A 14 -7.76 -65.85 -17.63
CA THR A 14 -8.75 -65.91 -18.70
C THR A 14 -10.07 -65.29 -18.30
N GLU A 15 -10.54 -64.26 -18.99
CA GLU A 15 -11.79 -64.11 -19.80
C GLU A 15 -13.10 -64.68 -19.24
N GLU A 16 -14.19 -63.90 -19.24
CA GLU A 16 -15.26 -63.85 -20.27
C GLU A 16 -16.45 -62.94 -19.89
N GLN A 17 -16.73 -61.99 -20.71
CA GLN A 17 -17.96 -61.59 -21.45
C GLN A 17 -19.33 -61.45 -20.78
N LYS A 18 -19.93 -60.31 -21.17
CA LYS A 18 -21.32 -59.81 -21.22
C LYS A 18 -22.43 -60.79 -21.58
N PRO A 19 -23.76 -60.47 -21.44
CA PRO A 19 -24.40 -59.36 -22.13
C PRO A 19 -25.61 -58.65 -21.44
N VAL A 20 -25.87 -57.47 -21.91
CA VAL A 20 -27.09 -56.67 -22.22
C VAL A 20 -28.47 -57.34 -22.03
N GLU A 21 -29.41 -56.61 -21.39
CA GLU A 21 -30.79 -56.53 -21.87
C GLU A 21 -31.54 -55.27 -21.42
N GLU A 22 -32.28 -54.76 -22.34
CA GLU A 22 -33.09 -53.55 -22.49
C GLU A 22 -34.52 -53.80 -21.99
N ALA A 23 -35.20 -52.84 -21.34
CA ALA A 23 -36.66 -52.67 -21.45
C ALA A 23 -37.17 -51.37 -20.81
N GLN A 24 -37.54 -50.43 -21.60
CA GLN A 24 -38.77 -49.64 -21.81
C GLN A 24 -39.59 -49.15 -20.61
N GLU A 25 -39.90 -47.84 -20.76
CA GLU A 25 -40.87 -46.97 -20.07
C GLU A 25 -42.30 -47.52 -19.99
N PRO A 26 -43.20 -46.92 -19.14
CA PRO A 26 -44.03 -45.84 -19.67
C PRO A 26 -44.28 -44.64 -18.72
N GLU A 27 -44.65 -43.55 -19.41
CA GLU A 27 -45.13 -42.25 -18.94
C GLU A 27 -46.30 -42.34 -17.96
N GLU A 28 -46.30 -41.44 -16.96
CA GLU A 28 -47.56 -40.88 -16.44
C GLU A 28 -47.36 -39.44 -15.96
N THR A 29 -48.06 -38.54 -16.62
CA THR A 29 -48.24 -37.12 -16.40
C THR A 29 -49.00 -36.82 -15.11
N VAL A 30 -48.47 -35.95 -14.25
CA VAL A 30 -49.29 -35.16 -13.31
C VAL A 30 -48.77 -33.73 -13.22
N GLU A 31 -49.58 -32.79 -13.62
CA GLU A 31 -49.47 -31.35 -13.44
C GLU A 31 -49.39 -30.98 -11.95
N ALA A 32 -48.42 -30.10 -11.60
CA ALA A 32 -48.49 -29.35 -10.36
C ALA A 32 -47.83 -27.96 -10.53
N LYS A 33 -48.70 -27.02 -10.59
CA LYS A 33 -48.65 -25.56 -10.36
C LYS A 33 -47.27 -24.96 -9.99
N GLU A 34 -46.79 -24.08 -10.87
CA GLU A 34 -45.77 -23.10 -10.61
C GLU A 34 -46.24 -22.05 -9.59
N GLU A 35 -45.50 -21.92 -8.48
CA GLU A 35 -45.44 -20.68 -7.67
C GLU A 35 -44.25 -19.84 -8.09
N PRO A 36 -44.36 -18.49 -8.21
CA PRO A 36 -43.31 -17.67 -8.76
C PRO A 36 -42.19 -17.45 -7.75
N LYS A 37 -40.99 -17.96 -8.06
CA LYS A 37 -39.76 -17.65 -7.33
C LYS A 37 -39.38 -16.15 -7.49
N LYS A 38 -39.54 -15.40 -6.42
CA LYS A 38 -39.05 -14.00 -6.29
C LYS A 38 -37.53 -13.90 -6.58
N PRO A 39 -37.05 -12.81 -7.22
CA PRO A 39 -35.71 -12.75 -7.79
C PRO A 39 -34.63 -12.60 -6.72
N LYS A 40 -33.61 -13.43 -6.80
CA LYS A 40 -32.37 -13.38 -6.01
C LYS A 40 -31.47 -12.13 -6.24
N LYS A 41 -32.03 -11.05 -6.82
CA LYS A 41 -31.27 -9.83 -7.20
C LYS A 41 -30.86 -8.91 -6.03
N THR A 42 -31.51 -9.02 -4.87
CA THR A 42 -31.30 -8.10 -3.73
C THR A 42 -30.07 -8.43 -2.89
N ARG A 43 -29.68 -9.70 -2.80
CA ARG A 43 -28.48 -10.09 -2.01
C ARG A 43 -27.16 -9.73 -2.71
N LYS A 44 -27.07 -9.92 -4.03
CA LYS A 44 -25.86 -9.54 -4.81
C LYS A 44 -25.65 -8.02 -4.88
N ARG A 45 -26.72 -7.20 -4.89
CA ARG A 45 -26.60 -5.74 -4.87
C ARG A 45 -26.18 -5.19 -3.50
N LYS A 46 -26.60 -5.81 -2.39
CA LYS A 46 -26.15 -5.42 -1.03
C LYS A 46 -24.72 -5.85 -0.76
N ALA A 47 -24.27 -7.00 -1.25
CA ALA A 47 -22.87 -7.44 -1.15
C ALA A 47 -21.94 -6.53 -1.98
N LYS A 48 -22.25 -6.29 -3.27
CA LYS A 48 -21.47 -5.33 -4.10
C LYS A 48 -21.46 -3.90 -3.55
N LYS A 49 -22.51 -3.46 -2.83
CA LYS A 49 -22.56 -2.15 -2.20
C LYS A 49 -21.70 -2.06 -0.94
N LYS A 50 -21.40 -3.18 -0.26
CA LYS A 50 -20.47 -3.28 0.86
C LYS A 50 -19.01 -3.40 0.38
N GLU A 51 -18.77 -4.06 -0.74
CA GLU A 51 -17.42 -4.20 -1.33
C GLU A 51 -16.83 -2.87 -1.83
N ASN A 52 -17.67 -1.87 -2.14
CA ASN A 52 -17.22 -0.58 -2.68
C ASN A 52 -17.02 0.51 -1.63
N VAL A 53 -17.25 0.24 -0.34
CA VAL A 53 -17.00 1.17 0.75
C VAL A 53 -15.71 0.80 1.45
N ILE A 54 -14.88 1.79 1.72
CA ILE A 54 -13.61 1.64 2.40
C ILE A 54 -13.87 1.56 3.91
N GLU A 55 -13.29 0.57 4.56
CA GLU A 55 -13.38 0.34 6.01
C GLU A 55 -11.97 0.39 6.64
N ASN A 56 -11.90 0.60 7.95
CA ASN A 56 -10.62 0.53 8.68
C ASN A 56 -10.00 -0.86 8.53
N GLY A 57 -8.68 -0.90 8.31
CA GLY A 57 -7.92 -2.13 8.03
C GLY A 57 -7.93 -2.54 6.57
N ASP A 58 -8.63 -1.84 5.68
CA ASP A 58 -8.58 -2.10 4.26
C ASP A 58 -7.24 -1.70 3.65
N PHE A 59 -6.76 -2.53 2.74
CA PHE A 59 -5.59 -2.25 1.90
C PHE A 59 -6.08 -1.64 0.59
N ILE A 60 -5.76 -0.39 0.36
CA ILE A 60 -6.19 0.37 -0.81
C ILE A 60 -5.03 1.03 -1.52
N LEU A 61 -5.15 1.19 -2.84
CA LEU A 61 -4.34 2.14 -3.59
C LEU A 61 -5.09 3.45 -3.71
N ILE A 62 -4.42 4.55 -3.42
CA ILE A 62 -4.97 5.88 -3.55
C ILE A 62 -4.14 6.75 -4.48
N GLU A 63 -4.81 7.53 -5.29
CA GLU A 63 -4.29 8.74 -5.91
C GLU A 63 -4.67 9.91 -5.04
N MET A 64 -3.73 10.81 -4.77
CA MET A 64 -3.99 11.96 -3.91
C MET A 64 -3.19 13.18 -4.32
N THR A 65 -3.78 14.35 -4.10
CA THR A 65 -3.11 15.65 -4.22
C THR A 65 -3.48 16.50 -3.02
N GLY A 66 -2.48 16.92 -2.25
CA GLY A 66 -2.61 17.78 -1.09
C GLY A 66 -2.25 19.22 -1.42
N ARG A 67 -3.13 20.16 -1.06
CA ARG A 67 -2.92 21.60 -1.20
C ARG A 67 -3.32 22.37 0.05
N THR A 68 -2.84 23.58 0.18
CA THR A 68 -3.27 24.48 1.25
C THR A 68 -4.50 25.27 0.78
N LEU A 69 -5.54 25.36 1.63
CA LEU A 69 -6.78 26.06 1.32
C LEU A 69 -6.54 27.54 0.96
N GLU A 70 -5.69 28.23 1.76
CA GLU A 70 -5.53 29.67 1.68
C GLU A 70 -4.74 30.15 0.46
N THR A 71 -3.78 29.37 -0.01
CA THR A 71 -2.86 29.75 -1.09
C THR A 71 -2.99 28.88 -2.33
N ASP A 72 -3.80 27.82 -2.27
CA ASP A 72 -3.94 26.80 -3.32
C ASP A 72 -2.59 26.15 -3.75
N GLU A 73 -1.58 26.25 -2.89
CA GLU A 73 -0.24 25.70 -3.12
C GLU A 73 -0.27 24.18 -2.98
N VAL A 74 0.03 23.46 -4.06
CA VAL A 74 0.20 22.01 -4.03
C VAL A 74 1.54 21.67 -3.36
N PHE A 75 1.52 20.75 -2.40
CA PHE A 75 2.73 20.35 -1.68
C PHE A 75 3.02 18.84 -1.74
N GLU A 76 2.03 18.06 -2.09
CA GLU A 76 2.14 16.62 -2.26
C GLU A 76 1.17 16.14 -3.35
N THR A 77 1.64 15.26 -4.22
CA THR A 77 0.79 14.61 -5.21
C THR A 77 1.37 13.25 -5.59
N THR A 78 0.51 12.35 -6.01
CA THR A 78 0.86 11.07 -6.64
C THR A 78 0.97 11.18 -8.15
N ASP A 79 0.55 12.30 -8.74
CA ASP A 79 0.62 12.58 -10.17
C ASP A 79 1.95 13.26 -10.51
N GLU A 80 2.76 12.60 -11.35
CA GLU A 80 4.08 13.08 -11.76
C GLU A 80 4.00 14.35 -12.63
N GLU A 81 3.02 14.43 -13.53
CA GLU A 81 2.87 15.58 -14.42
C GLU A 81 2.45 16.84 -13.64
N LEU A 82 1.54 16.64 -12.69
CA LEU A 82 1.15 17.71 -11.78
C LEU A 82 2.33 18.15 -10.91
N ALA A 83 3.13 17.21 -10.39
CA ALA A 83 4.33 17.53 -9.61
C ALA A 83 5.33 18.37 -10.41
N LYS A 84 5.53 18.08 -11.70
CA LYS A 84 6.39 18.84 -12.60
C LYS A 84 5.83 20.24 -12.84
N THR A 85 4.53 20.37 -13.06
CA THR A 85 3.84 21.63 -13.31
C THR A 85 3.91 22.56 -12.11
N GLU A 86 3.71 22.02 -10.91
CA GLU A 86 3.73 22.76 -9.65
C GLU A 86 5.16 22.96 -9.08
N GLY A 87 6.20 22.44 -9.76
CA GLY A 87 7.59 22.61 -9.36
C GLY A 87 7.99 21.87 -8.09
N ILE A 88 7.24 20.82 -7.71
CA ILE A 88 7.51 19.96 -6.54
C ILE A 88 8.03 18.58 -6.93
N HIS A 89 8.33 18.39 -8.22
CA HIS A 89 8.89 17.12 -8.72
C HIS A 89 10.26 16.84 -8.09
N SER A 90 10.51 15.58 -7.77
CA SER A 90 11.80 15.07 -7.31
C SER A 90 12.08 13.73 -7.96
N ASP A 91 13.29 13.56 -8.51
CA ASP A 91 13.73 12.30 -9.13
C ASP A 91 13.86 11.14 -8.12
N ASP A 92 14.00 11.47 -6.83
CA ASP A 92 14.07 10.49 -5.74
C ASP A 92 12.69 9.95 -5.31
N ARG A 93 11.61 10.50 -5.86
CA ARG A 93 10.23 10.07 -5.56
C ARG A 93 9.68 9.17 -6.64
N VAL A 94 8.96 8.15 -6.20
CA VAL A 94 8.12 7.33 -7.09
C VAL A 94 6.71 7.91 -7.09
N TYR A 95 6.24 8.22 -8.27
CA TYR A 95 4.88 8.70 -8.52
C TYR A 95 3.97 7.54 -8.91
N GLY A 96 2.69 7.72 -8.78
CA GLY A 96 1.66 6.72 -9.00
C GLY A 96 0.85 6.40 -7.75
N PRO A 97 -0.18 5.56 -7.88
CA PRO A 97 -1.05 5.21 -6.78
C PRO A 97 -0.27 4.66 -5.58
N ARG A 98 -0.54 5.17 -4.38
CA ARG A 98 0.14 4.81 -3.14
C ARG A 98 -0.67 3.80 -2.34
N LEU A 99 -0.02 2.75 -1.84
CA LEU A 99 -0.62 1.83 -0.89
C LEU A 99 -0.88 2.53 0.44
N VAL A 100 -2.11 2.37 0.94
CA VAL A 100 -2.52 2.79 2.28
C VAL A 100 -3.26 1.63 2.95
N VAL A 101 -2.91 1.37 4.20
CA VAL A 101 -3.72 0.55 5.10
C VAL A 101 -4.50 1.53 5.99
N VAL A 102 -5.80 1.55 5.84
CA VAL A 102 -6.67 2.56 6.44
C VAL A 102 -6.68 2.44 7.96
N GLY A 103 -6.47 3.55 8.66
CA GLY A 103 -6.35 3.60 10.12
C GLY A 103 -4.93 3.37 10.67
N GLU A 104 -3.94 3.15 9.79
CA GLU A 104 -2.56 2.81 10.15
C GLU A 104 -1.56 3.95 9.94
N THR A 105 -2.05 5.17 9.73
CA THR A 105 -1.25 6.39 9.56
C THR A 105 -0.21 6.32 8.43
N PHE A 106 -0.57 5.71 7.30
CA PHE A 106 0.26 5.69 6.08
C PHE A 106 0.31 7.06 5.39
N VAL A 107 -0.69 7.87 5.64
CA VAL A 107 -0.84 9.26 5.19
C VAL A 107 -1.04 10.18 6.39
N LEU A 108 -1.24 11.47 6.14
CA LEU A 108 -1.54 12.42 7.21
C LEU A 108 -2.75 11.93 8.03
N LYS A 109 -2.64 11.96 9.36
CA LYS A 109 -3.65 11.39 10.25
C LYS A 109 -5.06 11.88 9.93
N GLY A 110 -5.24 13.20 9.75
CA GLY A 110 -6.54 13.76 9.41
C GLY A 110 -7.11 13.27 8.08
N LEU A 111 -6.26 12.88 7.11
CA LEU A 111 -6.69 12.21 5.89
C LEU A 111 -7.06 10.74 6.17
N ASP A 112 -6.20 10.02 6.88
CA ASP A 112 -6.39 8.60 7.20
C ASP A 112 -7.72 8.34 7.91
N ASP A 113 -8.05 9.18 8.91
CA ASP A 113 -9.31 9.11 9.65
C ASP A 113 -10.56 9.34 8.78
N ARG A 114 -10.39 9.99 7.61
CA ARG A 114 -11.48 10.30 6.66
C ARG A 114 -11.53 9.40 5.42
N LEU A 115 -10.57 8.49 5.25
CA LEU A 115 -10.59 7.49 4.18
C LEU A 115 -11.70 6.46 4.41
N ALA A 116 -11.97 6.11 5.67
CA ALA A 116 -13.05 5.22 6.02
C ALA A 116 -14.42 5.85 5.67
N GLY A 117 -15.25 5.10 4.95
CA GLY A 117 -16.54 5.55 4.45
C GLY A 117 -16.54 6.11 3.03
N LEU A 118 -15.37 6.40 2.45
CA LEU A 118 -15.26 6.75 1.04
C LEU A 118 -15.60 5.54 0.17
N LYS A 119 -15.97 5.82 -1.08
CA LYS A 119 -16.26 4.78 -2.04
C LYS A 119 -15.09 4.59 -3.00
N LEU A 120 -14.86 3.34 -3.33
CA LEU A 120 -13.88 2.96 -4.35
C LEU A 120 -14.22 3.60 -5.69
N GLU A 121 -13.20 4.08 -6.40
CA GLU A 121 -13.27 4.74 -7.71
C GLU A 121 -14.01 6.09 -7.73
N GLU A 122 -14.49 6.58 -6.59
CA GLU A 122 -15.11 7.92 -6.47
C GLU A 122 -14.07 8.91 -5.94
N ALA A 123 -13.91 10.03 -6.63
CA ALA A 123 -13.05 11.11 -6.15
C ALA A 123 -13.75 11.85 -5.00
N ALA A 124 -13.01 12.14 -3.96
CA ALA A 124 -13.47 12.89 -2.80
C ALA A 124 -12.52 14.06 -2.50
N GLU A 125 -13.10 15.14 -2.01
CA GLU A 125 -12.36 16.25 -1.43
C GLU A 125 -12.46 16.17 0.09
N VAL A 126 -11.31 16.22 0.75
CA VAL A 126 -11.18 16.06 2.20
C VAL A 126 -10.50 17.29 2.77
N GLU A 127 -11.23 18.05 3.54
CA GLU A 127 -10.70 19.21 4.27
C GLU A 127 -10.23 18.79 5.66
N ILE A 128 -9.00 19.21 6.01
CA ILE A 128 -8.33 18.85 7.27
C ILE A 128 -7.92 20.14 7.97
N PRO A 129 -8.47 20.42 9.15
CA PRO A 129 -8.12 21.61 9.93
C PRO A 129 -6.68 21.51 10.45
N PRO A 130 -6.05 22.64 10.84
CA PRO A 130 -4.66 22.69 11.25
C PRO A 130 -4.30 21.70 12.37
N GLU A 131 -5.17 21.50 13.35
CA GLU A 131 -4.93 20.63 14.50
C GLU A 131 -4.76 19.15 14.09
N GLU A 132 -5.47 18.74 13.05
CA GLU A 132 -5.42 17.36 12.52
C GLU A 132 -4.42 17.21 11.36
N ALA A 133 -3.85 18.34 10.89
CA ALA A 133 -2.88 18.41 9.82
C ALA A 133 -1.44 18.58 10.37
N PHE A 134 -0.88 19.75 10.23
CA PHE A 134 0.50 20.07 10.62
C PHE A 134 0.57 20.83 11.95
N GLY A 135 -0.50 20.89 12.70
CA GLY A 135 -0.63 21.57 13.98
C GLY A 135 -0.90 23.06 13.83
N GLU A 136 -1.36 23.65 14.95
CA GLU A 136 -1.51 25.08 15.07
C GLU A 136 -0.16 25.79 15.04
N ARG A 137 -0.16 27.04 14.60
CA ARG A 137 1.03 27.85 14.60
C ARG A 137 1.23 28.49 15.98
N SER A 138 2.32 28.14 16.66
CA SER A 138 2.69 28.70 17.97
C SER A 138 3.56 29.94 17.83
N PRO A 139 3.16 31.08 18.37
CA PRO A 139 4.03 32.26 18.45
C PRO A 139 5.31 32.02 19.26
N GLU A 140 5.30 31.09 20.22
CA GLU A 140 6.44 30.72 21.04
C GLU A 140 7.56 30.04 20.22
N MET A 141 7.21 29.45 19.09
CA MET A 141 8.14 28.85 18.13
C MET A 141 8.78 29.91 17.22
N VAL A 142 8.46 31.21 17.39
CA VAL A 142 9.03 32.29 16.61
C VAL A 142 10.04 33.06 17.45
N ASN A 143 11.33 32.93 17.14
CA ASN A 143 12.42 33.53 17.90
C ASN A 143 13.15 34.62 17.11
N THR A 144 13.55 35.69 17.81
CA THR A 144 14.35 36.75 17.22
C THR A 144 15.78 36.62 17.71
N VAL A 145 16.74 36.44 16.79
CA VAL A 145 18.16 36.28 17.07
C VAL A 145 19.00 37.39 16.45
N PRO A 146 20.17 37.74 17.03
CA PRO A 146 21.08 38.70 16.38
C PRO A 146 21.59 38.16 15.05
N PHE A 147 21.61 38.98 14.00
CA PHE A 147 22.19 38.63 12.70
C PHE A 147 23.64 38.13 12.78
N ARG A 148 24.45 38.77 13.66
CA ARG A 148 25.84 38.39 13.87
C ARG A 148 25.98 36.93 14.37
N MET A 149 25.06 36.48 15.20
CA MET A 149 25.07 35.10 15.71
C MET A 149 24.92 34.08 14.58
N LEU A 150 24.01 34.33 13.64
CA LEU A 150 23.84 33.45 12.47
C LEU A 150 25.08 33.45 11.58
N ARG A 151 25.63 34.62 11.33
CA ARG A 151 26.86 34.75 10.55
C ARG A 151 28.07 34.04 11.19
N SER A 152 28.23 34.11 12.51
CA SER A 152 29.30 33.37 13.20
C SER A 152 29.15 31.84 13.11
N LYS A 153 27.90 31.34 12.89
CA LYS A 153 27.63 29.94 12.60
C LYS A 153 27.67 29.58 11.09
N GLY A 154 28.12 30.52 10.24
CA GLY A 154 28.23 30.32 8.80
C GLY A 154 26.86 30.40 8.06
N VAL A 155 25.78 30.78 8.74
CA VAL A 155 24.46 30.88 8.16
C VAL A 155 24.22 32.27 7.59
N ASN A 156 23.86 32.36 6.30
CA ASN A 156 23.46 33.60 5.65
C ASN A 156 21.90 33.63 5.54
N PRO A 157 21.21 34.35 6.44
CA PRO A 157 19.76 34.33 6.46
C PRO A 157 19.18 35.14 5.30
N VAL A 158 18.36 34.48 4.47
CA VAL A 158 17.56 35.09 3.39
C VAL A 158 16.08 34.90 3.75
N ILE A 159 15.27 35.94 3.61
CA ILE A 159 13.84 35.85 3.92
C ILE A 159 13.21 34.75 3.09
N GLY A 160 12.44 33.88 3.73
CA GLY A 160 11.78 32.71 3.14
C GLY A 160 12.65 31.46 3.07
N SER A 161 13.98 31.54 3.26
CA SER A 161 14.84 30.37 3.26
C SER A 161 14.73 29.58 4.57
N GLN A 162 14.98 28.28 4.47
CA GLN A 162 15.18 27.42 5.63
C GLN A 162 16.64 27.43 6.05
N VAL A 163 16.88 27.50 7.34
CA VAL A 163 18.23 27.50 7.94
C VAL A 163 18.24 26.49 9.09
N GLU A 164 19.35 25.76 9.19
CA GLU A 164 19.55 24.84 10.31
C GLU A 164 20.40 25.52 11.38
N ILE A 165 19.91 25.52 12.61
CA ILE A 165 20.56 26.11 13.76
C ILE A 165 20.45 25.15 14.94
N ASP A 166 21.59 24.72 15.46
CA ASP A 166 21.71 23.82 16.61
C ASP A 166 20.87 22.52 16.41
N GLY A 167 20.88 21.96 15.18
CA GLY A 167 20.15 20.75 14.80
C GLY A 167 18.65 20.96 14.61
N ARG A 168 18.17 22.21 14.58
CA ARG A 168 16.77 22.55 14.33
C ARG A 168 16.62 23.39 13.07
N VAL A 169 15.69 23.01 12.21
CA VAL A 169 15.36 23.77 11.00
C VAL A 169 14.38 24.89 11.36
N ALA A 170 14.66 26.09 10.87
CA ALA A 170 13.79 27.26 11.00
C ALA A 170 13.64 27.99 9.67
N THR A 171 12.48 28.59 9.43
CA THR A 171 12.25 29.47 8.29
C THR A 171 12.56 30.92 8.68
N VAL A 172 13.37 31.61 7.86
CA VAL A 172 13.66 33.03 8.04
C VAL A 172 12.45 33.87 7.65
N ARG A 173 11.81 34.53 8.61
CA ARG A 173 10.62 35.36 8.38
C ARG A 173 10.95 36.79 8.04
N SER A 174 11.92 37.36 8.76
CA SER A 174 12.34 38.72 8.50
C SER A 174 13.82 38.92 8.86
N VAL A 175 14.46 39.84 8.14
CA VAL A 175 15.82 40.27 8.39
C VAL A 175 15.83 41.82 8.44
N GLY A 176 16.19 42.38 9.57
CA GLY A 176 16.19 43.84 9.70
C GLY A 176 16.81 44.32 11.02
N ALA A 177 17.29 45.55 11.07
CA ALA A 177 17.83 46.19 12.26
C ALA A 177 18.88 45.34 13.03
N GLY A 178 19.71 44.54 12.31
CA GLY A 178 20.67 43.63 12.89
C GLY A 178 20.08 42.39 13.60
N ARG A 179 18.85 42.11 13.41
CA ARG A 179 18.09 40.94 13.93
C ARG A 179 17.46 40.12 12.82
N VAL A 180 17.26 38.86 13.11
CA VAL A 180 16.58 37.89 12.24
C VAL A 180 15.49 37.20 13.01
N GLN A 181 14.27 37.16 12.47
CA GLN A 181 13.18 36.41 13.02
C GLN A 181 13.17 35.04 12.39
N LEU A 182 13.27 34.01 13.23
CA LEU A 182 13.28 32.59 12.88
C LEU A 182 12.00 31.94 13.36
N ASP A 183 11.35 31.24 12.46
CA ASP A 183 10.13 30.50 12.72
C ASP A 183 10.41 29.00 12.70
N TYR A 184 10.30 28.36 13.83
CA TYR A 184 10.51 26.91 14.02
C TYR A 184 9.22 26.09 13.87
N ASN A 185 8.09 26.75 13.59
CA ASN A 185 6.86 26.03 13.25
C ASN A 185 7.04 25.24 11.95
N HIS A 186 6.27 24.17 11.79
CA HIS A 186 6.18 23.50 10.49
C HIS A 186 5.76 24.53 9.42
N PRO A 187 6.31 24.50 8.20
CA PRO A 187 5.99 25.48 7.15
C PRO A 187 4.48 25.65 6.86
N ARG A 188 3.71 24.59 7.08
CA ARG A 188 2.24 24.54 6.90
C ARG A 188 1.44 24.58 8.19
N ALA A 189 2.07 24.82 9.35
CA ALA A 189 1.36 24.98 10.62
C ALA A 189 0.37 26.16 10.56
N GLY A 190 -0.81 25.97 11.13
CA GLY A 190 -1.90 26.94 11.13
C GLY A 190 -2.61 27.09 9.80
N ARG A 191 -2.41 26.16 8.85
CA ARG A 191 -3.10 26.15 7.54
C ARG A 191 -4.05 24.97 7.44
N THR A 192 -5.22 25.21 6.88
CA THR A 192 -6.15 24.15 6.48
C THR A 192 -5.65 23.46 5.23
N ILE A 193 -5.66 22.14 5.22
CA ILE A 193 -5.22 21.32 4.11
C ILE A 193 -6.43 20.72 3.39
N ILE A 194 -6.40 20.76 2.07
CA ILE A 194 -7.37 20.06 1.23
C ILE A 194 -6.66 18.92 0.50
N TYR A 195 -7.19 17.71 0.62
CA TYR A 195 -6.80 16.59 -0.20
C TYR A 195 -7.89 16.24 -1.21
N HIS A 196 -7.51 16.21 -2.49
CA HIS A 196 -8.26 15.49 -3.49
C HIS A 196 -7.75 14.07 -3.49
N VAL A 197 -8.62 13.11 -3.15
CA VAL A 197 -8.25 11.69 -3.01
C VAL A 197 -9.21 10.82 -3.78
N LYS A 198 -8.67 9.77 -4.41
CA LYS A 198 -9.42 8.74 -5.09
C LYS A 198 -8.81 7.38 -4.77
N ALA A 199 -9.59 6.49 -4.18
CA ALA A 199 -9.19 5.10 -4.03
C ALA A 199 -9.43 4.38 -5.36
N THR A 200 -8.37 3.90 -5.98
CA THR A 200 -8.41 3.25 -7.30
C THR A 200 -8.57 1.74 -7.22
N GLN A 201 -8.08 1.13 -6.13
CA GLN A 201 -8.12 -0.31 -5.93
C GLN A 201 -8.23 -0.66 -4.45
N LYS A 202 -8.94 -1.74 -4.14
CA LYS A 202 -9.00 -2.38 -2.82
C LYS A 202 -8.53 -3.82 -2.93
N TYR A 203 -7.54 -4.19 -2.13
CA TYR A 203 -7.03 -5.54 -2.07
C TYR A 203 -7.85 -6.35 -1.06
N VAL A 204 -8.41 -7.46 -1.51
CA VAL A 204 -9.23 -8.37 -0.69
C VAL A 204 -8.42 -9.59 -0.30
N GLU A 205 -7.76 -10.21 -1.28
CA GLU A 205 -7.01 -11.45 -1.08
C GLU A 205 -5.70 -11.21 -0.33
N ASN A 206 -5.35 -12.09 0.59
CA ASN A 206 -4.15 -11.96 1.40
C ASN A 206 -2.85 -11.97 0.58
N GLU A 207 -2.82 -12.71 -0.53
CA GLU A 207 -1.67 -12.72 -1.43
C GLU A 207 -1.45 -11.35 -2.07
N ASP A 208 -2.51 -10.70 -2.53
CA ASP A 208 -2.46 -9.37 -3.15
C ASP A 208 -2.07 -8.28 -2.13
N LYS A 209 -2.57 -8.39 -0.88
CA LYS A 209 -2.14 -7.51 0.21
C LYS A 209 -0.65 -7.63 0.48
N ILE A 210 -0.11 -8.85 0.50
CA ILE A 210 1.32 -9.09 0.71
C ILE A 210 2.13 -8.56 -0.49
N LYS A 211 1.66 -8.75 -1.73
CA LYS A 211 2.29 -8.15 -2.92
C LYS A 211 2.34 -6.63 -2.82
N ALA A 212 1.27 -6.00 -2.37
CA ALA A 212 1.23 -4.55 -2.18
C ALA A 212 2.22 -4.06 -1.10
N LEU A 213 2.38 -4.80 0.01
CA LEU A 213 3.41 -4.51 1.03
C LEU A 213 4.83 -4.68 0.47
N ILE A 214 5.06 -5.69 -0.37
CA ILE A 214 6.33 -5.88 -1.07
C ILE A 214 6.62 -4.69 -1.98
N GLY A 215 5.66 -4.29 -2.82
CA GLY A 215 5.80 -3.16 -3.75
C GLY A 215 6.12 -1.84 -3.06
N ARG A 216 5.60 -1.63 -1.85
CA ARG A 216 5.93 -0.45 -1.03
C ARG A 216 7.42 -0.39 -0.63
N ARG A 217 8.07 -1.54 -0.43
CA ARG A 217 9.46 -1.65 0.04
C ARG A 217 10.45 -1.90 -1.08
N PHE A 218 10.02 -2.58 -2.13
CA PHE A 218 10.81 -2.86 -3.32
C PHE A 218 10.36 -1.95 -4.46
N ILE A 219 10.74 -0.69 -4.33
CA ILE A 219 10.39 0.36 -5.29
C ILE A 219 10.98 -0.01 -6.67
N SER A 220 10.22 0.18 -7.73
CA SER A 220 10.60 -0.07 -9.13
C SER A 220 10.81 -1.55 -9.50
N ILE A 221 10.39 -2.49 -8.65
CA ILE A 221 10.42 -3.92 -8.95
C ILE A 221 8.99 -4.40 -9.20
N ASP A 222 8.81 -5.16 -10.27
CA ASP A 222 7.54 -5.81 -10.55
C ASP A 222 7.22 -6.84 -9.46
N THR A 223 6.14 -6.60 -8.73
CA THR A 223 5.71 -7.47 -7.63
C THR A 223 5.27 -8.85 -8.09
N ASP A 224 4.92 -9.03 -9.36
CA ASP A 224 4.55 -10.33 -9.92
C ASP A 224 5.75 -11.28 -10.09
N LEU A 225 6.98 -10.76 -10.04
CA LEU A 225 8.19 -11.57 -10.01
C LEU A 225 8.39 -12.32 -8.68
N PHE A 226 7.76 -11.83 -7.60
CA PHE A 226 7.80 -12.49 -6.31
C PHE A 226 6.79 -13.65 -6.26
N LYS A 227 7.26 -14.85 -5.92
CA LYS A 227 6.37 -15.99 -5.72
C LYS A 227 6.04 -16.13 -4.25
N ILE A 228 4.78 -15.91 -3.93
CA ILE A 228 4.27 -15.93 -2.55
C ILE A 228 3.55 -17.25 -2.32
N ARG A 229 3.80 -17.87 -1.18
CA ARG A 229 3.05 -19.04 -0.69
C ARG A 229 2.62 -18.81 0.73
N LEU A 230 1.32 -18.71 0.92
CA LEU A 230 0.70 -18.64 2.25
C LEU A 230 0.56 -20.06 2.81
N LEU A 231 1.06 -20.25 4.01
CA LEU A 231 0.95 -21.47 4.82
C LEU A 231 0.22 -21.11 6.12
N LYS A 232 -0.16 -22.09 6.94
CA LYS A 232 -1.01 -21.82 8.12
C LYS A 232 -0.51 -20.70 9.04
N LYS A 233 0.80 -20.64 9.31
CA LYS A 233 1.41 -19.67 10.23
C LYS A 233 2.64 -19.01 9.66
N LYS A 234 2.89 -19.21 8.38
CA LYS A 234 4.08 -18.73 7.73
C LYS A 234 3.81 -18.30 6.29
N VAL A 235 4.54 -17.28 5.87
CA VAL A 235 4.61 -16.85 4.48
C VAL A 235 5.98 -17.17 3.93
N ARG A 236 6.03 -17.83 2.76
CA ARG A 236 7.27 -18.01 2.00
C ARG A 236 7.25 -17.08 0.80
N ILE A 237 8.30 -16.28 0.66
CA ILE A 237 8.49 -15.32 -0.42
C ILE A 237 9.75 -15.68 -1.17
N GLN A 238 9.61 -16.12 -2.42
CA GLN A 238 10.75 -16.31 -3.31
C GLN A 238 11.12 -14.97 -3.92
N ILE A 239 12.37 -14.57 -3.70
CA ILE A 239 12.96 -13.34 -4.23
C ILE A 239 13.35 -13.57 -5.70
N PRO A 240 13.05 -12.62 -6.61
CA PRO A 240 13.58 -12.67 -7.98
C PRO A 240 15.10 -12.46 -8.00
N ASP A 241 15.77 -13.14 -8.93
CA ASP A 241 17.24 -13.12 -9.05
C ASP A 241 17.81 -11.74 -9.40
N GLU A 242 17.03 -10.92 -10.08
CA GLU A 242 17.38 -9.55 -10.46
C GLU A 242 17.76 -8.65 -9.28
N ILE A 243 17.24 -8.96 -8.09
CA ILE A 243 17.45 -8.12 -6.89
C ILE A 243 18.28 -8.78 -5.79
N PHE A 244 18.88 -9.95 -6.02
CA PHE A 244 19.68 -10.62 -4.98
C PHE A 244 20.80 -9.73 -4.41
N PHE A 245 21.37 -8.88 -5.23
CA PHE A 245 22.45 -7.98 -4.87
C PHE A 245 22.02 -6.51 -4.82
N GLY A 246 20.69 -6.25 -4.77
CA GLY A 246 20.15 -4.91 -4.68
C GLY A 246 20.58 -4.18 -3.41
N GLU A 247 20.78 -2.87 -3.51
CA GLU A 247 21.07 -2.05 -2.33
C GLU A 247 19.94 -2.14 -1.32
N ASN A 248 20.29 -2.20 -0.04
CA ASN A 248 19.34 -2.25 1.08
C ASN A 248 18.32 -3.41 1.05
N ILE A 249 18.55 -4.47 0.26
CA ILE A 249 17.61 -5.60 0.14
C ILE A 249 17.29 -6.23 1.50
N GLN A 250 18.25 -6.34 2.41
CA GLN A 250 18.02 -6.92 3.73
C GLN A 250 17.13 -6.02 4.60
N VAL A 251 17.25 -4.70 4.44
CA VAL A 251 16.38 -3.73 5.13
C VAL A 251 14.96 -3.82 4.57
N ALA A 252 14.81 -3.91 3.25
CA ALA A 252 13.51 -4.10 2.61
C ALA A 252 12.85 -5.42 3.01
N LYS A 253 13.57 -6.56 2.98
CA LYS A 253 13.12 -7.86 3.46
C LYS A 253 12.61 -7.79 4.90
N ARG A 254 13.40 -7.17 5.80
CA ARG A 254 13.01 -7.00 7.20
C ARG A 254 11.76 -6.13 7.33
N GLY A 255 11.68 -5.03 6.56
CA GLY A 255 10.52 -4.15 6.54
C GLY A 255 9.25 -4.87 6.10
N VAL A 256 9.30 -5.64 5.01
CA VAL A 256 8.16 -6.46 4.55
C VAL A 256 7.76 -7.50 5.60
N ALA A 257 8.73 -8.18 6.24
CA ALA A 257 8.42 -9.17 7.26
C ALA A 257 7.68 -8.55 8.45
N LEU A 258 8.13 -7.38 8.93
CA LEU A 258 7.48 -6.65 10.02
C LEU A 258 6.08 -6.16 9.62
N ASP A 259 5.94 -5.65 8.40
CA ASP A 259 4.64 -5.21 7.88
C ASP A 259 3.67 -6.42 7.79
N ILE A 260 4.11 -7.57 7.29
CA ILE A 260 3.29 -8.80 7.24
C ILE A 260 2.87 -9.24 8.65
N GLN A 261 3.80 -9.34 9.59
CA GLN A 261 3.51 -9.76 10.96
C GLN A 261 2.59 -8.77 11.70
N ARG A 262 2.63 -7.48 11.33
CA ARG A 262 1.75 -6.46 11.88
C ARG A 262 0.30 -6.62 11.41
N TYR A 263 0.09 -6.93 10.12
CA TYR A 263 -1.24 -6.92 9.51
C TYR A 263 -1.88 -8.31 9.37
N PHE A 264 -1.12 -9.37 9.61
CA PHE A 264 -1.60 -10.75 9.54
C PHE A 264 -1.26 -11.45 10.84
N GLU A 265 -2.16 -11.34 11.84
CA GLU A 265 -1.97 -11.89 13.18
C GLU A 265 -1.73 -13.42 13.19
N ASP A 266 -2.22 -14.13 12.18
CA ASP A 266 -2.01 -15.59 12.03
C ASP A 266 -0.61 -15.93 11.50
N ILE A 267 0.22 -14.98 11.07
CA ILE A 267 1.53 -15.21 10.48
C ILE A 267 2.63 -14.95 11.50
N ASP A 268 3.20 -16.02 12.02
CA ASP A 268 4.32 -15.97 12.97
C ASP A 268 5.69 -15.84 12.28
N GLU A 269 5.82 -16.39 11.05
CA GLU A 269 7.10 -16.53 10.35
C GLU A 269 7.03 -16.05 8.90
N VAL A 270 8.02 -15.28 8.48
CA VAL A 270 8.23 -14.88 7.08
C VAL A 270 9.55 -15.44 6.60
N GLU A 271 9.48 -16.35 5.65
CA GLU A 271 10.63 -17.07 5.06
C GLU A 271 10.94 -16.50 3.69
N TYR A 272 12.20 -16.09 3.48
CA TYR A 272 12.69 -15.67 2.17
C TYR A 272 13.50 -16.78 1.53
N THR A 273 13.25 -17.05 0.24
CA THR A 273 13.99 -18.04 -0.53
C THR A 273 14.60 -17.40 -1.77
N GLU A 274 15.86 -17.70 -2.02
CA GLU A 274 16.61 -17.36 -3.21
C GLU A 274 16.90 -18.65 -3.98
N VAL A 275 16.56 -18.66 -5.26
CA VAL A 275 16.73 -19.85 -6.11
C VAL A 275 17.74 -19.53 -7.19
N ILE A 276 18.94 -20.08 -7.07
CA ILE A 276 20.00 -19.95 -8.07
C ILE A 276 19.89 -21.13 -9.04
N LYS A 277 19.60 -20.86 -10.28
CA LYS A 277 19.52 -21.86 -11.34
C LYS A 277 20.89 -22.07 -11.99
N ARG A 278 21.17 -23.29 -12.42
CA ARG A 278 22.34 -23.56 -13.25
C ARG A 278 22.21 -22.79 -14.56
N ALA A 279 23.26 -22.07 -14.95
CA ALA A 279 23.33 -21.47 -16.27
C ALA A 279 23.24 -22.57 -17.32
N SER A 280 22.31 -22.44 -18.27
CA SER A 280 22.12 -23.36 -19.40
C SER A 280 23.12 -23.09 -20.49
#